data_d7656eea13a9e5f5838527e0678a4dc2
#
_entry.id   d7656eea13a9e5f5838527e0678a4dc2
#
_cell.length_a   1.000
_cell.length_b   1.000
_cell.length_c   1.000
_cell.angle_alpha   90.00
_cell.angle_beta   90.00
_cell.angle_gamma   90.00
#
_symmetry.space_group_name_H-M   'P 1'
#
loop_
_entity.id
_entity.type
_entity.pdbx_description
1 polymer ?
#
loop_
_entity_poly.entity_id
_entity_poly.type
_entity_poly.pdbx_seq_one_letter_code
_entity_poly.pdbx_strand_id
1 'polypeptide(L)'
;MDWTALDLESWARKDHFEFFSRMEEPFFGVTVQLDMQKAYDYCKAQGYSLSLYYLYAASWAANQVESFRYRIIDGKPVVFDVIHLNAVQLKEDKSFVFTYMPFAADYESFLKKAIPERKAALARSGLGITEDTMRVDSIHYSVLPWIDFSSLSHARSYSHPDSCPKISFGKLVKEKDGLRMPCAIHVHHALMDGYHVGLFADKLQDFLNRH
;
A
#
# COMPACT_ATOMS: atom_id res chain seq x y z
N MET A 1 -17.48 7.58 0.84
CA MET A 1 -16.22 7.64 0.06
C MET A 1 -16.21 8.98 -0.63
N ASP A 2 -15.33 9.87 -0.20
CA ASP A 2 -15.29 11.23 -0.76
C ASP A 2 -14.16 11.28 -1.78
N TRP A 3 -14.52 11.59 -3.02
CA TRP A 3 -13.60 11.76 -4.13
C TRP A 3 -14.07 12.86 -5.07
N THR A 4 -13.12 13.43 -5.80
CA THR A 4 -13.36 14.46 -6.82
C THR A 4 -12.88 13.95 -8.18
N ALA A 5 -13.67 14.12 -9.22
CA ALA A 5 -13.24 13.82 -10.59
C ALA A 5 -12.13 14.80 -11.00
N LEU A 6 -11.08 14.27 -11.63
CA LEU A 6 -10.05 15.10 -12.24
C LEU A 6 -10.57 15.63 -13.58
N ASP A 7 -10.37 16.92 -13.81
CA ASP A 7 -10.66 17.53 -15.12
C ASP A 7 -9.56 17.13 -16.11
N LEU A 8 -9.88 16.18 -16.98
CA LEU A 8 -8.96 15.67 -17.99
C LEU A 8 -8.41 16.75 -18.91
N GLU A 9 -9.19 17.81 -19.23
CA GLU A 9 -8.75 18.83 -20.17
C GLU A 9 -7.62 19.70 -19.58
N SER A 10 -7.63 19.92 -18.29
CA SER A 10 -6.59 20.69 -17.58
C SER A 10 -5.53 19.82 -16.89
N TRP A 11 -5.74 18.48 -16.83
CA TRP A 11 -4.81 17.59 -16.15
C TRP A 11 -3.52 17.36 -16.95
N ALA A 12 -2.39 17.71 -16.36
CA ALA A 12 -1.06 17.59 -17.00
C ALA A 12 -0.71 16.16 -17.47
N ARG A 13 -1.43 15.14 -16.98
CA ARG A 13 -1.23 13.74 -17.36
C ARG A 13 -2.28 13.20 -18.34
N LYS A 14 -3.08 14.06 -19.00
CA LYS A 14 -4.12 13.64 -19.95
C LYS A 14 -3.57 12.64 -20.97
N ASP A 15 -2.50 13.00 -21.69
CA ASP A 15 -1.94 12.15 -22.75
C ASP A 15 -1.41 10.81 -22.21
N HIS A 16 -0.79 10.81 -21.02
CA HIS A 16 -0.35 9.59 -20.34
C HIS A 16 -1.54 8.71 -19.96
N PHE A 17 -2.59 9.32 -19.41
CA PHE A 17 -3.81 8.61 -19.04
C PHE A 17 -4.45 7.95 -20.28
N GLU A 18 -4.64 8.68 -21.35
CA GLU A 18 -5.25 8.18 -22.61
C GLU A 18 -4.41 7.06 -23.24
N PHE A 19 -3.08 7.18 -23.20
CA PHE A 19 -2.18 6.17 -23.76
C PHE A 19 -2.16 4.89 -22.93
N PHE A 20 -1.86 4.98 -21.63
CA PHE A 20 -1.67 3.80 -20.77
C PHE A 20 -2.98 3.12 -20.37
N SER A 21 -4.13 3.82 -20.37
CA SER A 21 -5.43 3.21 -20.09
C SER A 21 -5.88 2.20 -21.14
N ARG A 22 -5.27 2.21 -22.33
CA ARG A 22 -5.58 1.28 -23.43
C ARG A 22 -4.74 0.00 -23.40
N MET A 23 -3.75 -0.08 -22.50
CA MET A 23 -2.90 -1.26 -22.38
C MET A 23 -3.62 -2.38 -21.63
N GLU A 24 -3.42 -3.62 -22.07
CA GLU A 24 -3.93 -4.80 -21.39
C GLU A 24 -3.31 -4.97 -20.00
N GLU A 25 -2.01 -4.66 -19.88
CA GLU A 25 -1.28 -4.63 -18.60
C GLU A 25 -0.71 -3.23 -18.34
N PRO A 26 -1.50 -2.34 -17.73
CA PRO A 26 -1.07 -0.97 -17.48
C PRO A 26 -0.28 -0.77 -16.20
N PHE A 27 -0.02 -1.83 -15.44
CA PHE A 27 0.77 -1.72 -14.20
C PHE A 27 2.25 -1.92 -14.46
N PHE A 28 3.05 -1.12 -13.77
CA PHE A 28 4.48 -1.38 -13.63
C PHE A 28 4.86 -1.52 -12.17
N GLY A 29 5.98 -2.20 -11.90
CA GLY A 29 6.48 -2.43 -10.55
C GLY A 29 7.92 -2.02 -10.38
N VAL A 30 8.24 -1.49 -9.21
CA VAL A 30 9.59 -1.17 -8.75
C VAL A 30 9.81 -1.83 -7.40
N THR A 31 11.00 -2.40 -7.18
CA THR A 31 11.41 -2.88 -5.85
C THR A 31 12.52 -1.99 -5.30
N VAL A 32 12.30 -1.44 -4.11
CA VAL A 32 13.28 -0.64 -3.36
C VAL A 32 13.71 -1.36 -2.10
N GLN A 33 14.89 -1.02 -1.58
CA GLN A 33 15.36 -1.48 -0.28
C GLN A 33 15.14 -0.38 0.75
N LEU A 34 14.44 -0.71 1.84
CA LEU A 34 14.18 0.20 2.95
C LEU A 34 15.18 -0.05 4.09
N ASP A 35 15.77 1.00 4.62
CA ASP A 35 16.46 0.95 5.91
C ASP A 35 15.40 0.87 7.03
N MET A 36 15.51 -0.17 7.84
CA MET A 36 14.55 -0.48 8.89
C MET A 36 15.13 -0.33 10.31
N GLN A 37 16.41 0.05 10.43
CA GLN A 37 17.08 0.02 11.73
C GLN A 37 16.39 0.92 12.76
N LYS A 38 16.17 2.19 12.43
CA LYS A 38 15.52 3.14 13.34
C LYS A 38 14.08 2.75 13.67
N ALA A 39 13.29 2.35 12.67
CA ALA A 39 11.92 1.90 12.87
C ALA A 39 11.85 0.65 13.77
N TYR A 40 12.78 -0.29 13.60
CA TYR A 40 12.88 -1.49 14.42
C TYR A 40 13.18 -1.14 15.89
N ASP A 41 14.20 -0.30 16.14
CA ASP A 41 14.62 0.11 17.46
C ASP A 41 13.51 0.88 18.19
N TYR A 42 12.86 1.79 17.47
CA TYR A 42 11.70 2.53 17.98
C TYR A 42 10.54 1.59 18.37
N CYS A 43 10.13 0.71 17.47
CA CYS A 43 9.05 -0.23 17.77
C CYS A 43 9.38 -1.13 18.97
N LYS A 44 10.62 -1.60 19.07
CA LYS A 44 11.10 -2.41 20.19
C LYS A 44 11.05 -1.64 21.51
N ALA A 45 11.47 -0.40 21.52
CA ALA A 45 11.46 0.46 22.71
C ALA A 45 10.04 0.77 23.19
N GLN A 46 9.09 0.97 22.25
CA GLN A 46 7.69 1.29 22.56
C GLN A 46 6.79 0.05 22.74
N GLY A 47 7.29 -1.16 22.46
CA GLY A 47 6.46 -2.39 22.48
C GLY A 47 5.47 -2.46 21.31
N TYR A 48 5.74 -1.75 20.21
CA TYR A 48 4.87 -1.72 19.03
C TYR A 48 5.14 -2.89 18.08
N SER A 49 4.11 -3.30 17.35
CA SER A 49 4.25 -4.23 16.23
C SER A 49 4.96 -3.56 15.06
N LEU A 50 6.16 -4.02 14.70
CA LEU A 50 6.89 -3.51 13.54
C LEU A 50 6.06 -3.62 12.26
N SER A 51 5.30 -4.71 12.08
CA SER A 51 4.46 -4.89 10.89
C SER A 51 3.33 -3.85 10.80
N LEU A 52 2.66 -3.52 11.89
CA LEU A 52 1.68 -2.45 11.89
C LEU A 52 2.32 -1.08 11.67
N TYR A 53 3.52 -0.88 12.18
CA TYR A 53 4.24 0.38 12.05
C TYR A 53 4.62 0.69 10.60
N TYR A 54 5.26 -0.26 9.87
CA TYR A 54 5.61 0.00 8.47
C TYR A 54 4.39 0.01 7.54
N LEU A 55 3.32 -0.75 7.83
CA LEU A 55 2.07 -0.64 7.10
C LEU A 55 1.45 0.75 7.25
N TYR A 56 1.42 1.27 8.48
CA TYR A 56 0.98 2.64 8.75
C TYR A 56 1.88 3.67 8.06
N ALA A 57 3.21 3.53 8.15
CA ALA A 57 4.18 4.41 7.50
C ALA A 57 3.93 4.49 5.98
N ALA A 58 3.71 3.34 5.33
CA ALA A 58 3.40 3.30 3.90
C ALA A 58 2.06 3.95 3.57
N SER A 59 1.04 3.74 4.40
CA SER A 59 -0.25 4.41 4.22
C SER A 59 -0.15 5.91 4.45
N TRP A 60 0.65 6.34 5.43
CA TRP A 60 0.93 7.75 5.65
C TRP A 60 1.64 8.36 4.42
N ALA A 61 2.69 7.72 3.92
CA ALA A 61 3.42 8.16 2.73
C ALA A 61 2.50 8.27 1.49
N ALA A 62 1.64 7.29 1.28
CA ALA A 62 0.68 7.29 0.18
C ALA A 62 -0.30 8.47 0.26
N ASN A 63 -0.76 8.82 1.45
CA ASN A 63 -1.64 9.98 1.65
C ASN A 63 -0.90 11.33 1.47
N GLN A 64 0.44 11.36 1.54
CA GLN A 64 1.25 12.55 1.25
C GLN A 64 1.57 12.75 -0.24
N VAL A 65 1.33 11.74 -1.08
CA VAL A 65 1.60 11.80 -2.53
C VAL A 65 0.28 11.69 -3.26
N GLU A 66 -0.21 12.79 -3.83
CA GLU A 66 -1.55 12.88 -4.40
C GLU A 66 -1.86 11.78 -5.41
N SER A 67 -0.89 11.41 -6.29
CA SER A 67 -1.07 10.37 -7.29
C SER A 67 -1.39 8.99 -6.70
N PHE A 68 -0.96 8.68 -5.45
CA PHE A 68 -1.33 7.45 -4.77
C PHE A 68 -2.80 7.43 -4.32
N ARG A 69 -3.47 8.59 -4.33
CA ARG A 69 -4.90 8.73 -4.04
C ARG A 69 -5.76 8.70 -5.31
N TYR A 70 -5.14 8.63 -6.50
CA TYR A 70 -5.85 8.50 -7.77
C TYR A 70 -6.42 7.10 -7.97
N ARG A 71 -7.63 7.03 -8.54
CA ARG A 71 -8.27 5.79 -9.02
C ARG A 71 -8.94 6.04 -10.36
N ILE A 72 -9.28 4.96 -11.04
CA ILE A 72 -10.12 4.98 -12.24
C ILE A 72 -11.49 4.44 -11.86
N ILE A 73 -12.53 5.27 -11.96
CA ILE A 73 -13.92 4.91 -11.71
C ILE A 73 -14.71 5.21 -12.98
N ASP A 74 -15.40 4.21 -13.51
CA ASP A 74 -16.17 4.33 -14.75
C ASP A 74 -15.35 4.94 -15.90
N GLY A 75 -14.09 4.53 -16.02
CA GLY A 75 -13.16 4.99 -17.06
C GLY A 75 -12.61 6.40 -16.86
N LYS A 76 -12.89 7.06 -15.73
CA LYS A 76 -12.46 8.44 -15.45
C LYS A 76 -11.50 8.47 -14.27
N PRO A 77 -10.45 9.31 -14.31
CA PRO A 77 -9.56 9.49 -13.19
C PRO A 77 -10.22 10.34 -12.10
N VAL A 78 -10.11 9.87 -10.86
CA VAL A 78 -10.61 10.56 -9.68
C VAL A 78 -9.53 10.64 -8.61
N VAL A 79 -9.61 11.61 -7.71
CA VAL A 79 -8.77 11.72 -6.52
C VAL A 79 -9.60 11.54 -5.26
N PHE A 80 -9.19 10.62 -4.39
CA PHE A 80 -9.77 10.45 -3.07
C PHE A 80 -9.15 11.41 -2.05
N ASP A 81 -9.93 11.90 -1.09
CA ASP A 81 -9.42 12.74 -0.02
C ASP A 81 -8.47 11.97 0.88
N VAL A 82 -8.78 10.70 1.15
CA VAL A 82 -7.99 9.80 1.99
C VAL A 82 -7.98 8.39 1.41
N ILE A 83 -6.83 7.74 1.47
CA ILE A 83 -6.63 6.33 1.11
C ILE A 83 -6.39 5.51 2.37
N HIS A 84 -7.00 4.35 2.42
CA HIS A 84 -6.98 3.41 3.53
C HIS A 84 -6.10 2.18 3.24
N LEU A 85 -5.92 1.33 4.25
CA LEU A 85 -5.14 0.10 4.13
C LEU A 85 -6.06 -1.11 3.92
N ASN A 86 -5.73 -1.94 2.94
CA ASN A 86 -6.27 -3.28 2.80
C ASN A 86 -5.11 -4.28 2.81
N ALA A 87 -4.92 -4.96 3.93
CA ALA A 87 -3.77 -5.83 4.13
C ALA A 87 -4.19 -7.30 4.31
N VAL A 88 -3.31 -8.22 3.94
CA VAL A 88 -3.51 -9.63 4.21
C VAL A 88 -2.97 -10.01 5.60
N GLN A 89 -3.70 -10.89 6.29
CA GLN A 89 -3.29 -11.48 7.56
C GLN A 89 -3.18 -12.99 7.42
N LEU A 90 -2.05 -13.56 7.83
CA LEU A 90 -1.85 -15.01 7.86
C LEU A 90 -2.64 -15.60 9.03
N LYS A 91 -3.40 -16.67 8.76
CA LYS A 91 -4.11 -17.47 9.75
C LYS A 91 -3.23 -18.61 10.28
N GLU A 92 -3.67 -19.27 11.35
CA GLU A 92 -2.96 -20.41 11.95
C GLU A 92 -2.84 -21.59 10.98
N ASP A 93 -3.87 -21.83 10.16
CA ASP A 93 -3.93 -22.87 9.11
C ASP A 93 -3.09 -22.56 7.88
N LYS A 94 -2.32 -21.45 7.88
CA LYS A 94 -1.47 -20.94 6.78
C LYS A 94 -2.24 -20.39 5.58
N SER A 95 -3.56 -20.32 5.63
CA SER A 95 -4.32 -19.49 4.72
C SER A 95 -4.22 -18.01 5.11
N PHE A 96 -4.78 -17.11 4.31
CA PHE A 96 -4.81 -15.69 4.64
C PHE A 96 -6.23 -15.12 4.57
N VAL A 97 -6.41 -13.97 5.19
CA VAL A 97 -7.65 -13.21 5.20
C VAL A 97 -7.36 -11.75 4.91
N PHE A 98 -8.28 -11.09 4.19
CA PHE A 98 -8.21 -9.64 3.96
C PHE A 98 -8.67 -8.87 5.20
N THR A 99 -8.00 -7.74 5.43
CA THR A 99 -8.24 -6.87 6.58
C THR A 99 -8.22 -5.41 6.14
N TYR A 100 -9.35 -4.73 6.24
CA TYR A 100 -9.45 -3.32 5.97
C TYR A 100 -9.17 -2.52 7.25
N MET A 101 -8.20 -1.62 7.20
CA MET A 101 -7.82 -0.77 8.34
C MET A 101 -7.91 0.70 7.93
N PRO A 102 -8.86 1.47 8.49
CA PRO A 102 -8.99 2.88 8.19
C PRO A 102 -7.73 3.66 8.57
N PHE A 103 -7.26 4.51 7.66
CA PHE A 103 -6.18 5.44 7.95
C PHE A 103 -6.58 6.41 9.07
N ALA A 104 -5.62 6.84 9.85
CA ALA A 104 -5.76 7.89 10.86
C ALA A 104 -4.55 8.84 10.80
N ALA A 105 -4.73 10.08 11.24
CA ALA A 105 -3.70 11.12 11.15
C ALA A 105 -2.45 10.80 12.00
N ASP A 106 -2.62 10.05 13.09
CA ASP A 106 -1.53 9.62 13.97
C ASP A 106 -1.56 8.10 14.21
N TYR A 107 -0.39 7.56 14.60
CA TYR A 107 -0.21 6.12 14.76
C TYR A 107 -1.05 5.52 15.89
N GLU A 108 -1.19 6.22 17.00
CA GLU A 108 -1.98 5.75 18.16
C GLU A 108 -3.47 5.62 17.80
N SER A 109 -4.01 6.61 17.12
CA SER A 109 -5.39 6.57 16.61
C SER A 109 -5.59 5.46 15.57
N PHE A 110 -4.58 5.19 14.73
CA PHE A 110 -4.59 4.06 13.83
C PHE A 110 -4.61 2.72 14.59
N LEU A 111 -3.76 2.54 15.60
CA LEU A 111 -3.71 1.30 16.39
C LEU A 111 -5.04 0.98 17.07
N LYS A 112 -5.74 1.99 17.59
CA LYS A 112 -7.07 1.82 18.23
C LYS A 112 -8.10 1.19 17.28
N LYS A 113 -7.97 1.39 15.97
CA LYS A 113 -8.83 0.81 14.93
C LYS A 113 -8.27 -0.49 14.35
N ALA A 114 -6.97 -0.50 14.06
CA ALA A 114 -6.31 -1.61 13.37
C ALA A 114 -6.23 -2.88 14.22
N ILE A 115 -5.97 -2.78 15.53
CA ILE A 115 -5.83 -3.96 16.39
C ILE A 115 -7.14 -4.74 16.52
N PRO A 116 -8.29 -4.12 16.84
CA PRO A 116 -9.57 -4.82 16.87
C PRO A 116 -9.95 -5.42 15.51
N GLU A 117 -9.73 -4.67 14.41
CA GLU A 117 -10.07 -5.14 13.07
C GLU A 117 -9.21 -6.36 12.66
N ARG A 118 -7.92 -6.36 12.95
CA ARG A 118 -7.06 -7.54 12.73
C ARG A 118 -7.58 -8.77 13.47
N LYS A 119 -7.97 -8.60 14.72
CA LYS A 119 -8.55 -9.69 15.52
C LYS A 119 -9.86 -10.19 14.93
N ALA A 120 -10.74 -9.30 14.52
CA ALA A 120 -12.01 -9.64 13.89
C ALA A 120 -11.79 -10.34 12.54
N ALA A 121 -10.88 -9.86 11.71
CA ALA A 121 -10.56 -10.45 10.41
C ALA A 121 -10.07 -11.89 10.53
N LEU A 122 -9.18 -12.19 11.49
CA LEU A 122 -8.66 -13.54 11.73
C LEU A 122 -9.75 -14.54 12.14
N ALA A 123 -10.85 -14.07 12.72
CA ALA A 123 -12.01 -14.91 13.08
C ALA A 123 -12.97 -15.15 11.91
N ARG A 124 -12.82 -14.44 10.78
CA ARG A 124 -13.69 -14.62 9.61
C ARG A 124 -13.38 -15.93 8.86
N SER A 125 -14.39 -16.51 8.24
CA SER A 125 -14.23 -17.67 7.36
C SER A 125 -13.68 -17.27 5.99
N GLY A 126 -13.07 -18.23 5.28
CA GLY A 126 -12.55 -18.05 3.92
C GLY A 126 -11.56 -16.87 3.83
N LEU A 127 -11.70 -16.06 2.79
CA LEU A 127 -10.85 -14.88 2.56
C LEU A 127 -11.26 -13.64 3.39
N GLY A 128 -12.36 -13.73 4.17
CA GLY A 128 -12.84 -12.60 4.98
C GLY A 128 -13.32 -11.41 4.16
N ILE A 129 -13.84 -11.66 2.95
CA ILE A 129 -14.33 -10.60 2.07
C ILE A 129 -15.53 -9.90 2.71
N THR A 130 -15.48 -8.60 2.79
CA THR A 130 -16.52 -7.70 3.28
C THR A 130 -16.66 -6.51 2.32
N GLU A 131 -17.70 -5.70 2.47
CA GLU A 131 -17.83 -4.46 1.70
C GLU A 131 -16.60 -3.56 1.87
N ASP A 132 -16.06 -3.45 3.10
CA ASP A 132 -14.87 -2.64 3.36
C ASP A 132 -13.61 -3.19 2.68
N THR A 133 -13.39 -4.52 2.67
CA THR A 133 -12.22 -5.09 1.98
C THR A 133 -12.29 -4.99 0.45
N MET A 134 -13.46 -4.65 -0.11
CA MET A 134 -13.66 -4.42 -1.55
C MET A 134 -13.64 -2.94 -1.93
N ARG A 135 -13.33 -2.04 -0.99
CA ARG A 135 -13.30 -0.59 -1.25
C ARG A 135 -12.12 -0.22 -2.15
N VAL A 136 -12.40 0.62 -3.12
CA VAL A 136 -11.39 1.13 -4.07
C VAL A 136 -10.54 2.27 -3.51
N ASP A 137 -10.99 2.93 -2.43
CA ASP A 137 -10.23 3.94 -1.69
C ASP A 137 -9.18 3.34 -0.75
N SER A 138 -8.61 2.22 -1.14
CA SER A 138 -7.58 1.53 -0.38
C SER A 138 -6.35 1.19 -1.24
N ILE A 139 -5.23 0.91 -0.59
CA ILE A 139 -4.05 0.29 -1.17
C ILE A 139 -3.97 -1.13 -0.66
N HIS A 140 -3.62 -2.08 -1.55
CA HIS A 140 -3.46 -3.47 -1.19
C HIS A 140 -2.05 -3.73 -0.68
N TYR A 141 -1.95 -4.18 0.58
CA TYR A 141 -0.68 -4.50 1.23
C TYR A 141 -0.52 -6.00 1.44
N SER A 142 0.66 -6.52 1.06
CA SER A 142 1.07 -7.88 1.33
C SER A 142 2.36 -7.91 2.14
N VAL A 143 2.52 -8.93 2.98
CA VAL A 143 3.75 -9.14 3.76
C VAL A 143 4.24 -10.56 3.54
N LEU A 144 5.47 -10.69 3.04
CA LEU A 144 6.15 -11.95 2.75
C LEU A 144 7.40 -12.09 3.64
N PRO A 145 7.25 -12.30 4.96
CA PRO A 145 8.36 -12.18 5.90
C PRO A 145 9.40 -13.31 5.77
N TRP A 146 9.12 -14.27 4.92
CA TRP A 146 10.03 -15.41 4.66
C TRP A 146 10.97 -15.17 3.49
N ILE A 147 10.68 -14.19 2.60
CA ILE A 147 11.33 -14.05 1.30
C ILE A 147 12.01 -12.68 1.21
N ASP A 148 13.33 -12.72 0.98
CA ASP A 148 14.13 -11.57 0.59
C ASP A 148 14.12 -11.49 -0.94
N PHE A 149 13.15 -10.77 -1.49
CA PHE A 149 12.96 -10.70 -2.95
C PHE A 149 13.61 -9.45 -3.56
N SER A 150 14.05 -9.59 -4.80
CA SER A 150 14.52 -8.46 -5.63
C SER A 150 13.47 -7.99 -6.64
N SER A 151 12.47 -8.82 -6.92
CA SER A 151 11.30 -8.48 -7.71
C SER A 151 10.11 -9.34 -7.30
N LEU A 152 8.91 -8.85 -7.62
CA LEU A 152 7.65 -9.54 -7.31
C LEU A 152 6.63 -9.19 -8.39
N SER A 153 5.71 -10.08 -8.68
CA SER A 153 4.53 -9.80 -9.50
C SER A 153 3.27 -10.22 -8.75
N HIS A 154 2.14 -9.60 -9.10
CA HIS A 154 0.85 -9.89 -8.48
C HIS A 154 -0.08 -10.61 -9.46
N ALA A 155 -0.96 -11.45 -8.91
CA ALA A 155 -2.10 -11.95 -9.67
C ALA A 155 -3.00 -10.78 -10.06
N ARG A 156 -3.47 -10.77 -11.30
CA ARG A 156 -4.32 -9.72 -11.85
C ARG A 156 -5.50 -10.33 -12.59
N SER A 157 -6.64 -9.66 -12.53
CA SER A 157 -7.81 -10.00 -13.33
C SER A 157 -7.95 -8.98 -14.46
N TYR A 158 -7.65 -9.37 -15.67
CA TYR A 158 -7.75 -8.48 -16.83
C TYR A 158 -9.20 -8.18 -17.25
N SER A 159 -10.14 -9.00 -16.78
CA SER A 159 -11.57 -8.80 -17.02
C SER A 159 -12.24 -7.80 -16.06
N HIS A 160 -11.53 -7.40 -15.01
CA HIS A 160 -12.05 -6.45 -14.02
C HIS A 160 -11.08 -5.26 -13.92
N PRO A 161 -11.52 -4.05 -14.27
CA PRO A 161 -10.71 -2.85 -14.13
C PRO A 161 -10.22 -2.70 -12.68
N ASP A 162 -8.92 -2.52 -12.52
CA ASP A 162 -8.26 -2.33 -11.23
C ASP A 162 -7.22 -1.22 -11.37
N SER A 163 -7.26 -0.25 -10.49
CA SER A 163 -6.30 0.86 -10.45
C SER A 163 -5.68 1.06 -9.06
N CYS A 164 -5.99 0.14 -8.11
CA CYS A 164 -5.45 0.21 -6.75
C CYS A 164 -3.96 -0.13 -6.73
N PRO A 165 -3.07 0.70 -6.16
CA PRO A 165 -1.69 0.33 -5.93
C PRO A 165 -1.56 -0.93 -5.07
N LYS A 166 -0.50 -1.71 -5.32
CA LYS A 166 -0.16 -2.91 -4.56
C LYS A 166 1.25 -2.76 -3.99
N ILE A 167 1.38 -2.85 -2.69
CA ILE A 167 2.65 -2.69 -1.99
C ILE A 167 2.93 -3.96 -1.20
N SER A 168 4.12 -4.53 -1.38
CA SER A 168 4.52 -5.77 -0.71
C SER A 168 5.83 -5.61 0.01
N PHE A 169 5.87 -6.00 1.28
CA PHE A 169 7.05 -6.00 2.12
C PHE A 169 7.61 -7.42 2.25
N GLY A 170 8.91 -7.54 2.13
CA GLY A 170 9.59 -8.83 2.22
C GLY A 170 10.20 -9.11 3.60
N LYS A 171 11.19 -9.99 3.60
CA LYS A 171 11.91 -10.39 4.80
C LYS A 171 12.78 -9.26 5.33
N LEU A 172 12.70 -9.02 6.63
CA LEU A 172 13.66 -8.17 7.33
C LEU A 172 15.00 -8.91 7.41
N VAL A 173 16.04 -8.32 6.84
CA VAL A 173 17.38 -8.91 6.73
C VAL A 173 18.35 -8.10 7.54
N LYS A 174 19.16 -8.79 8.36
CA LYS A 174 20.27 -8.16 9.09
C LYS A 174 21.50 -8.12 8.17
N GLU A 175 22.03 -6.93 8.00
CA GLU A 175 23.28 -6.65 7.30
C GLU A 175 24.37 -6.18 8.27
N LYS A 176 25.57 -5.89 7.73
CA LYS A 176 26.68 -5.38 8.55
C LYS A 176 26.34 -4.05 9.19
N ASP A 177 25.64 -3.18 8.46
CA ASP A 177 25.44 -1.78 8.84
C ASP A 177 23.97 -1.48 9.25
N GLY A 178 23.14 -2.52 9.48
CA GLY A 178 21.77 -2.32 9.94
C GLY A 178 20.77 -3.39 9.50
N LEU A 179 19.53 -3.01 9.45
CA LEU A 179 18.41 -3.84 9.02
C LEU A 179 17.82 -3.29 7.72
N ARG A 180 17.65 -4.13 6.71
CA ARG A 180 16.95 -3.76 5.48
C ARG A 180 15.73 -4.63 5.20
N MET A 181 14.82 -4.12 4.38
CA MET A 181 13.63 -4.84 3.95
C MET A 181 13.26 -4.46 2.51
N PRO A 182 13.07 -5.43 1.59
CA PRO A 182 12.59 -5.12 0.25
C PRO A 182 11.11 -4.68 0.30
N CYS A 183 10.80 -3.67 -0.51
CA CYS A 183 9.45 -3.16 -0.72
C CYS A 183 9.16 -3.11 -2.22
N ALA A 184 8.23 -3.93 -2.70
CA ALA A 184 7.75 -3.88 -4.07
C ALA A 184 6.53 -2.98 -4.15
N ILE A 185 6.53 -2.06 -5.11
CA ILE A 185 5.50 -1.03 -5.32
C ILE A 185 5.00 -1.19 -6.75
N HIS A 186 3.73 -1.58 -6.92
CA HIS A 186 3.09 -1.73 -8.22
C HIS A 186 1.97 -0.71 -8.37
N VAL A 187 1.99 0.03 -9.45
CA VAL A 187 1.08 1.15 -9.68
C VAL A 187 0.59 1.19 -11.12
N HIS A 188 -0.59 1.77 -11.33
CA HIS A 188 -1.19 1.92 -12.66
C HIS A 188 -0.54 3.08 -13.41
N HIS A 189 0.09 2.80 -14.57
CA HIS A 189 0.91 3.78 -15.31
C HIS A 189 0.11 4.96 -15.87
N ALA A 190 -1.17 4.77 -16.14
CA ALA A 190 -2.04 5.87 -16.52
C ALA A 190 -2.18 6.95 -15.43
N LEU A 191 -2.05 6.56 -14.15
CA LEU A 191 -2.25 7.46 -13.01
C LEU A 191 -0.95 8.05 -12.48
N MET A 192 0.16 7.31 -12.58
CA MET A 192 1.45 7.72 -12.03
C MET A 192 2.61 7.04 -12.75
N ASP A 193 3.82 7.52 -12.52
CA ASP A 193 5.07 7.01 -13.10
C ASP A 193 6.19 6.92 -12.06
N GLY A 194 7.42 6.63 -12.51
CA GLY A 194 8.59 6.47 -11.65
C GLY A 194 8.87 7.65 -10.74
N TYR A 195 8.59 8.89 -11.17
CA TYR A 195 8.75 10.08 -10.32
C TYR A 195 7.86 9.99 -9.07
N HIS A 196 6.60 9.65 -9.25
CA HIS A 196 5.64 9.55 -8.14
C HIS A 196 5.94 8.39 -7.20
N VAL A 197 6.44 7.26 -7.77
CA VAL A 197 6.93 6.12 -6.97
C VAL A 197 8.16 6.52 -6.16
N GLY A 198 9.08 7.31 -6.74
CA GLY A 198 10.24 7.86 -6.03
C GLY A 198 9.82 8.74 -4.85
N LEU A 199 8.90 9.69 -5.07
CA LEU A 199 8.36 10.53 -4.00
C LEU A 199 7.73 9.71 -2.86
N PHE A 200 6.99 8.65 -3.20
CA PHE A 200 6.42 7.75 -2.20
C PHE A 200 7.51 7.02 -1.40
N ALA A 201 8.52 6.47 -2.08
CA ALA A 201 9.62 5.75 -1.45
C ALA A 201 10.40 6.65 -0.49
N ASP A 202 10.70 7.89 -0.89
CA ASP A 202 11.37 8.90 -0.06
C ASP A 202 10.52 9.23 1.18
N LYS A 203 9.21 9.50 1.01
CA LYS A 203 8.30 9.77 2.13
C LYS A 203 8.18 8.60 3.09
N LEU A 204 8.15 7.37 2.57
CA LEU A 204 8.13 6.16 3.39
C LEU A 204 9.43 6.02 4.19
N GLN A 205 10.60 6.18 3.54
CA GLN A 205 11.89 6.10 4.21
C GLN A 205 12.05 7.22 5.25
N ASP A 206 11.64 8.46 4.94
CA ASP A 206 11.63 9.58 5.88
C ASP A 206 10.80 9.26 7.12
N PHE A 207 9.63 8.63 6.95
CA PHE A 207 8.79 8.23 8.07
C PHE A 207 9.47 7.16 8.95
N LEU A 208 10.06 6.14 8.33
CA LEU A 208 10.77 5.06 9.03
C LEU A 208 12.00 5.56 9.81
N ASN A 209 12.54 6.70 9.41
CA ASN A 209 13.74 7.31 10.01
C ASN A 209 13.43 8.40 11.07
N ARG A 210 12.17 8.64 11.44
CA ARG A 210 11.76 9.76 12.32
C ARG A 210 12.22 9.64 13.77
N HIS A 211 12.55 8.45 14.22
CA HIS A 211 12.87 8.19 15.63
C HIS A 211 14.27 7.63 15.82
#